data_f97a74e7e606dd0f8278d39f7bc9abc2
#
_entry.id   f97a74e7e606dd0f8278d39f7bc9abc2
#
_cell.length_a   1.000
_cell.length_b   1.000
_cell.length_c   1.000
_cell.angle_alpha   90.00
_cell.angle_beta   90.00
_cell.angle_gamma   90.00
#
_symmetry.space_group_name_H-M   'P 1'
#
loop_
_entity.id
_entity.type
_entity.pdbx_description
1 polymer ?
#
loop_
_entity_poly.entity_id
_entity_poly.type
_entity_poly.pdbx_seq_one_letter_code
_entity_poly.pdbx_strand_id
1 'polypeptide(L)'
;MREGTATAREPQSQADVLEERLIDFAVRIIKLSSRLPKNAAGRHIAGQILRSGTSPAPNYGEARGAESPADFTHKLRIVLKELNETSIWLRIIQRSELIKSQLLSEIIRETNELCRIFASSLKTAKARKEINK
;
A
#
# COMPACT_ATOMS: atom_id res chain seq x y z
N MET A 1 -6.92 -5.40 34.04
CA MET A 1 -7.04 -5.52 33.42
C MET A 1 -7.63 -5.67 32.77
N ARG A 2 -7.67 -5.78 32.17
CA ARG A 2 -8.22 -5.99 31.44
C ARG A 2 -8.50 -6.65 30.95
N GLU A 3 -8.60 -6.99 30.81
CA GLU A 3 -8.86 -7.62 30.35
C GLU A 3 -9.57 -7.83 29.81
N GLY A 4 -9.15 -7.65 29.80
CA GLY A 4 -9.61 -7.93 28.76
C GLY A 4 -10.56 -8.69 28.53
N THR A 5 -10.95 -8.48 28.63
CA THR A 5 -12.06 -9.21 28.34
C THR A 5 -11.97 -9.85 27.04
N ALA A 6 -11.86 -11.06 27.06
CA ALA A 6 -12.03 -11.89 25.91
C ALA A 6 -13.47 -11.82 25.39
N THR A 7 -13.91 -10.67 25.05
CA THR A 7 -15.12 -10.60 24.26
C THR A 7 -14.78 -11.03 22.85
N ALA A 8 -15.58 -11.90 22.30
CA ALA A 8 -15.43 -12.32 20.93
C ALA A 8 -15.37 -11.08 20.04
N ARG A 9 -14.28 -10.90 19.34
CA ARG A 9 -14.15 -9.82 18.37
C ARG A 9 -15.10 -10.11 17.22
N GLU A 10 -15.77 -9.08 16.78
CA GLU A 10 -16.52 -9.19 15.54
C GLU A 10 -15.55 -9.51 14.40
N PRO A 11 -15.97 -10.30 13.40
CA PRO A 11 -15.14 -10.57 12.24
C PRO A 11 -14.73 -9.27 11.57
N GLN A 12 -13.46 -9.14 11.25
CA GLN A 12 -12.97 -7.98 10.50
C GLN A 12 -13.57 -7.98 9.10
N SER A 13 -13.99 -6.81 8.64
CA SER A 13 -14.40 -6.65 7.26
C SER A 13 -13.19 -6.78 6.34
N GLN A 14 -13.44 -7.01 5.06
CA GLN A 14 -12.38 -7.04 4.07
C GLN A 14 -11.66 -5.69 3.99
N ALA A 15 -12.38 -4.59 4.16
CA ALA A 15 -11.78 -3.26 4.20
C ALA A 15 -10.85 -3.10 5.41
N ASP A 16 -11.22 -3.64 6.57
CA ASP A 16 -10.35 -3.63 7.74
C ASP A 16 -9.06 -4.39 7.46
N VAL A 17 -9.16 -5.56 6.85
CA VAL A 17 -8.00 -6.39 6.51
C VAL A 17 -7.07 -5.67 5.54
N LEU A 18 -7.64 -5.03 4.51
CA LEU A 18 -6.84 -4.29 3.53
C LEU A 18 -6.14 -3.08 4.16
N GLU A 19 -6.83 -2.37 5.03
CA GLU A 19 -6.23 -1.23 5.72
C GLU A 19 -5.03 -1.67 6.56
N GLU A 20 -5.19 -2.77 7.31
CA GLU A 20 -4.09 -3.32 8.11
C GLU A 20 -2.93 -3.80 7.24
N ARG A 21 -3.22 -4.42 6.09
CA ARG A 21 -2.17 -4.82 5.16
C ARG A 21 -1.38 -3.62 4.63
N LEU A 22 -2.07 -2.52 4.34
CA LEU A 22 -1.42 -1.31 3.85
C LEU A 22 -0.58 -0.64 4.94
N ILE A 23 -1.05 -0.68 6.19
CA ILE A 23 -0.27 -0.18 7.33
C ILE A 23 0.99 -1.01 7.52
N ASP A 24 0.86 -2.35 7.51
CA ASP A 24 2.01 -3.26 7.62
C ASP A 24 2.97 -3.05 6.47
N PHE A 25 2.44 -2.85 5.27
CA PHE A 25 3.25 -2.54 4.09
C PHE A 25 4.07 -1.27 4.29
N ALA A 26 3.43 -0.21 4.77
CA ALA A 26 4.10 1.06 5.06
C ALA A 26 5.24 0.87 6.07
N VAL A 27 5.01 0.10 7.13
CA VAL A 27 6.02 -0.19 8.13
C VAL A 27 7.21 -0.93 7.50
N ARG A 28 6.93 -1.91 6.64
CA ARG A 28 7.98 -2.66 5.95
C ARG A 28 8.79 -1.76 5.02
N ILE A 29 8.13 -0.83 4.33
CA ILE A 29 8.81 0.13 3.46
C ILE A 29 9.72 1.06 4.27
N ILE A 30 9.25 1.52 5.43
CA ILE A 30 10.06 2.35 6.33
C ILE A 30 11.34 1.61 6.72
N LYS A 31 11.21 0.35 7.13
CA LYS A 31 12.36 -0.47 7.52
C LYS A 31 13.29 -0.73 6.34
N LEU A 32 12.72 -0.98 5.16
CA LEU A 32 13.50 -1.21 3.95
C LEU A 32 14.28 0.06 3.55
N SER A 33 13.64 1.22 3.60
CA SER A 33 14.29 2.47 3.22
C SER A 33 15.52 2.77 4.08
N SER A 34 15.49 2.35 5.34
CA SER A 34 16.62 2.54 6.25
C SER A 34 17.81 1.64 5.93
N ARG A 35 17.63 0.61 5.11
CA ARG A 35 18.70 -0.29 4.67
C ARG A 35 19.42 0.19 3.42
N LEU A 36 18.89 1.21 2.75
CA LEU A 36 19.52 1.75 1.55
C LEU A 36 20.81 2.48 1.92
N PRO A 37 21.83 2.45 1.03
CA PRO A 37 23.12 3.11 1.32
C PRO A 37 22.97 4.61 1.56
N LYS A 38 23.83 5.14 2.42
CA LYS A 38 23.83 6.56 2.76
C LYS A 38 24.70 7.35 1.77
N ASN A 39 24.44 7.17 0.48
CA ASN A 39 25.07 7.90 -0.61
C ASN A 39 24.00 8.59 -1.44
N ALA A 40 24.38 9.30 -2.49
CA ALA A 40 23.42 10.09 -3.28
C ALA A 40 22.29 9.24 -3.83
N ALA A 41 22.60 8.09 -4.44
CA ALA A 41 21.58 7.21 -5.02
C ALA A 41 20.67 6.63 -3.95
N GLY A 42 21.27 6.09 -2.88
CA GLY A 42 20.49 5.48 -1.79
C GLY A 42 19.58 6.47 -1.10
N ARG A 43 20.05 7.68 -0.85
CA ARG A 43 19.22 8.72 -0.22
C ARG A 43 18.07 9.15 -1.11
N HIS A 44 18.33 9.32 -2.41
CA HIS A 44 17.29 9.70 -3.36
C HIS A 44 16.19 8.65 -3.42
N ILE A 45 16.58 7.39 -3.59
CA ILE A 45 15.62 6.28 -3.70
C ILE A 45 14.89 6.08 -2.38
N ALA A 46 15.60 6.18 -1.24
CA ALA A 46 14.97 6.05 0.08
C ALA A 46 13.84 7.07 0.25
N GLY A 47 14.06 8.32 -0.13
CA GLY A 47 13.03 9.35 -0.04
C GLY A 47 11.83 9.05 -0.93
N GLN A 48 12.06 8.59 -2.15
CA GLN A 48 11.00 8.30 -3.10
C GLN A 48 10.16 7.09 -2.68
N ILE A 49 10.81 6.00 -2.30
CA ILE A 49 10.06 4.79 -1.92
C ILE A 49 9.35 4.98 -0.58
N LEU A 50 9.94 5.75 0.33
CA LEU A 50 9.31 6.08 1.60
C LEU A 50 8.00 6.82 1.35
N ARG A 51 8.02 7.83 0.48
CA ARG A 51 6.82 8.58 0.12
C ARG A 51 5.77 7.68 -0.54
N SER A 52 6.16 6.97 -1.59
CA SER A 52 5.19 6.17 -2.37
C SER A 52 4.67 4.96 -1.60
N GLY A 53 5.49 4.36 -0.75
CA GLY A 53 5.10 3.15 0.00
C GLY A 53 4.33 3.43 1.27
N THR A 54 4.39 4.66 1.80
CA THR A 54 3.61 5.03 2.99
C THR A 54 2.34 5.80 2.65
N SER A 55 2.16 6.20 1.40
CA SER A 55 0.97 6.93 0.93
C SER A 55 -0.28 6.06 0.81
N PRO A 56 -0.21 4.79 0.39
CA PRO A 56 -1.41 3.97 0.21
C PRO A 56 -2.28 3.85 1.44
N ALA A 57 -1.71 3.63 2.62
CA ALA A 57 -2.49 3.42 3.84
C ALA A 57 -3.37 4.61 4.19
N PRO A 58 -2.85 5.85 4.33
CA PRO A 58 -3.72 6.98 4.65
C PRO A 58 -4.71 7.30 3.53
N ASN A 59 -4.35 7.13 2.25
CA ASN A 59 -5.28 7.36 1.16
C ASN A 59 -6.42 6.35 1.16
N TYR A 60 -6.14 5.09 1.51
CA TYR A 60 -7.20 4.10 1.64
C TYR A 60 -8.11 4.42 2.83
N GLY A 61 -7.55 4.88 3.95
CA GLY A 61 -8.34 5.35 5.08
C GLY A 61 -9.29 6.47 4.68
N GLU A 62 -8.82 7.41 3.88
CA GLU A 62 -9.65 8.49 3.36
C GLU A 62 -10.71 7.96 2.39
N ALA A 63 -10.39 6.96 1.57
CA ALA A 63 -11.37 6.33 0.68
C ALA A 63 -12.52 5.74 1.48
N ARG A 64 -12.21 5.06 2.59
CA ARG A 64 -13.23 4.45 3.45
C ARG A 64 -14.19 5.48 4.06
N GLY A 65 -13.73 6.71 4.24
CA GLY A 65 -14.54 7.82 4.73
C GLY A 65 -15.07 8.73 3.64
N ALA A 66 -15.00 8.31 2.39
CA ALA A 66 -15.36 9.15 1.26
C ALA A 66 -16.85 9.55 1.28
N GLU A 67 -17.12 10.79 0.89
CA GLU A 67 -18.46 11.36 0.93
C GLU A 67 -19.29 11.01 -0.31
N SER A 68 -18.64 10.50 -1.37
CA SER A 68 -19.32 10.17 -2.62
C SER A 68 -18.61 9.03 -3.34
N PRO A 69 -19.31 8.32 -4.24
CA PRO A 69 -18.65 7.31 -5.08
C PRO A 69 -17.49 7.87 -5.92
N ALA A 70 -17.62 9.10 -6.38
CA ALA A 70 -16.56 9.75 -7.15
C ALA A 70 -15.32 10.00 -6.30
N ASP A 71 -15.49 10.45 -5.06
CA ASP A 71 -14.39 10.65 -4.12
C ASP A 71 -13.73 9.32 -3.76
N PHE A 72 -14.52 8.30 -3.49
CA PHE A 72 -14.02 6.95 -3.23
C PHE A 72 -13.15 6.44 -4.38
N THR A 73 -13.65 6.52 -5.61
CA THR A 73 -12.92 6.09 -6.80
C THR A 73 -11.63 6.88 -6.97
N HIS A 74 -11.68 8.19 -6.75
CA HIS A 74 -10.51 9.05 -6.84
C HIS A 74 -9.41 8.60 -5.85
N LYS A 75 -9.80 8.34 -4.60
CA LYS A 75 -8.85 7.89 -3.57
C LYS A 75 -8.27 6.51 -3.89
N LEU A 76 -9.06 5.59 -4.43
CA LEU A 76 -8.56 4.30 -4.87
C LEU A 76 -7.54 4.44 -6.00
N ARG A 77 -7.73 5.39 -6.91
CA ARG A 77 -6.75 5.65 -7.97
C ARG A 77 -5.42 6.09 -7.39
N ILE A 78 -5.45 6.93 -6.36
CA ILE A 78 -4.21 7.37 -5.68
C ILE A 78 -3.52 6.18 -5.03
N VAL A 79 -4.27 5.33 -4.34
CA VAL A 79 -3.71 4.12 -3.71
C VAL A 79 -2.99 3.27 -4.75
N LEU A 80 -3.67 2.97 -5.86
CA LEU A 80 -3.09 2.13 -6.92
C LEU A 80 -1.88 2.79 -7.57
N LYS A 81 -1.96 4.08 -7.85
CA LYS A 81 -0.87 4.85 -8.44
C LYS A 81 0.39 4.77 -7.56
N GLU A 82 0.24 4.96 -6.27
CA GLU A 82 1.37 4.94 -5.34
C GLU A 82 1.94 3.53 -5.17
N LEU A 83 1.09 2.51 -5.18
CA LEU A 83 1.55 1.12 -5.15
C LEU A 83 2.34 0.78 -6.43
N ASN A 84 1.87 1.22 -7.58
CA ASN A 84 2.58 1.00 -8.84
C ASN A 84 3.93 1.71 -8.84
N GLU A 85 3.99 2.92 -8.32
CA GLU A 85 5.27 3.64 -8.20
C GLU A 85 6.22 2.89 -7.26
N THR A 86 5.72 2.39 -6.14
CA THR A 86 6.53 1.61 -5.19
C THR A 86 7.08 0.34 -5.86
N SER A 87 6.26 -0.32 -6.68
CA SER A 87 6.71 -1.49 -7.45
C SER A 87 7.90 -1.14 -8.34
N ILE A 88 7.86 0.02 -9.01
CA ILE A 88 8.96 0.47 -9.86
C ILE A 88 10.23 0.71 -9.03
N TRP A 89 10.10 1.41 -7.89
CA TRP A 89 11.28 1.64 -7.03
C TRP A 89 11.89 0.35 -6.51
N LEU A 90 11.07 -0.64 -6.14
CA LEU A 90 11.57 -1.93 -5.68
C LEU A 90 12.35 -2.65 -6.79
N ARG A 91 11.87 -2.57 -8.03
CA ARG A 91 12.58 -3.16 -9.17
C ARG A 91 13.89 -2.45 -9.45
N ILE A 92 13.92 -1.14 -9.30
CA ILE A 92 15.16 -0.36 -9.44
C ILE A 92 16.17 -0.78 -8.37
N ILE A 93 15.73 -0.90 -7.12
CA ILE A 93 16.59 -1.34 -6.01
C ILE A 93 17.15 -2.73 -6.27
N GLN A 94 16.29 -3.64 -6.74
CA GLN A 94 16.68 -5.02 -7.02
C GLN A 94 17.72 -5.10 -8.14
N ARG A 95 17.46 -4.42 -9.26
CA ARG A 95 18.35 -4.47 -10.43
C ARG A 95 19.66 -3.74 -10.20
N SER A 96 19.68 -2.71 -9.36
CA SER A 96 20.90 -2.00 -9.01
C SER A 96 21.64 -2.64 -7.83
N GLU A 97 21.06 -3.71 -7.27
CA GLU A 97 21.66 -4.47 -6.16
C GLU A 97 21.97 -3.62 -4.92
N LEU A 98 21.20 -2.57 -4.71
CA LEU A 98 21.35 -1.72 -3.52
C LEU A 98 20.93 -2.46 -2.25
N ILE A 99 20.03 -3.43 -2.37
CA ILE A 99 19.63 -4.35 -1.31
C ILE A 99 19.61 -5.74 -1.94
N LYS A 100 20.00 -6.75 -1.17
CA LYS A 100 20.03 -8.14 -1.66
C LYS A 100 18.64 -8.61 -2.06
N SER A 101 18.53 -9.31 -3.19
CA SER A 101 17.26 -9.82 -3.72
C SER A 101 16.49 -10.66 -2.71
N GLN A 102 17.17 -11.46 -1.90
CA GLN A 102 16.52 -12.28 -0.88
C GLN A 102 15.72 -11.46 0.13
N LEU A 103 16.17 -10.23 0.40
CA LEU A 103 15.48 -9.34 1.34
C LEU A 103 14.32 -8.59 0.69
N LEU A 104 14.22 -8.64 -0.64
CA LEU A 104 13.21 -7.91 -1.40
C LEU A 104 12.06 -8.79 -1.88
N SER A 105 12.26 -10.12 -1.97
CA SER A 105 11.31 -11.00 -2.63
C SER A 105 9.91 -10.96 -2.03
N GLU A 106 9.80 -10.93 -0.71
CA GLU A 106 8.49 -10.91 -0.05
C GLU A 106 7.76 -9.59 -0.23
N ILE A 107 8.48 -8.46 -0.08
CA ILE A 107 7.85 -7.15 -0.23
C ILE A 107 7.45 -6.90 -1.69
N ILE A 108 8.22 -7.41 -2.66
CA ILE A 108 7.87 -7.34 -4.08
C ILE A 108 6.58 -8.13 -4.32
N ARG A 109 6.47 -9.33 -3.76
CA ARG A 109 5.27 -10.15 -3.89
C ARG A 109 4.06 -9.46 -3.29
N GLU A 110 4.20 -8.91 -2.10
CA GLU A 110 3.10 -8.19 -1.44
C GLU A 110 2.68 -6.96 -2.25
N THR A 111 3.64 -6.21 -2.78
CA THR A 111 3.36 -5.04 -3.63
C THR A 111 2.53 -5.45 -4.85
N ASN A 112 2.96 -6.51 -5.53
CA ASN A 112 2.27 -6.99 -6.73
C ASN A 112 0.85 -7.45 -6.40
N GLU A 113 0.67 -8.13 -5.28
CA GLU A 113 -0.66 -8.57 -4.85
C GLU A 113 -1.57 -7.39 -4.52
N LEU A 114 -1.06 -6.42 -3.76
CA LEU A 114 -1.82 -5.21 -3.43
C LEU A 114 -2.21 -4.44 -4.71
N CYS A 115 -1.31 -4.33 -5.67
CA CYS A 115 -1.62 -3.70 -6.96
C CYS A 115 -2.80 -4.41 -7.64
N ARG A 116 -2.80 -5.74 -7.67
CA ARG A 116 -3.89 -6.51 -8.28
C ARG A 116 -5.21 -6.30 -7.54
N ILE A 117 -5.17 -6.31 -6.22
CA ILE A 117 -6.38 -6.11 -5.39
C ILE A 117 -6.97 -4.73 -5.67
N PHE A 118 -6.16 -3.69 -5.67
CA PHE A 118 -6.65 -2.33 -5.85
C PHE A 118 -7.04 -2.05 -7.31
N ALA A 119 -6.37 -2.65 -8.27
CA ALA A 119 -6.81 -2.57 -9.67
C ALA A 119 -8.21 -3.19 -9.84
N SER A 120 -8.44 -4.35 -9.23
CA SER A 120 -9.74 -5.02 -9.23
C SER A 120 -10.80 -4.18 -8.51
N SER A 121 -10.48 -3.65 -7.34
CA SER A 121 -11.39 -2.79 -6.56
C SER A 121 -11.78 -1.53 -7.34
N LEU A 122 -10.82 -0.93 -8.02
CA LEU A 122 -11.06 0.26 -8.84
C LEU A 122 -11.99 -0.07 -10.01
N LYS A 123 -11.78 -1.19 -10.68
CA LYS A 123 -12.62 -1.64 -11.78
C LYS A 123 -14.07 -1.86 -11.31
N THR A 124 -14.25 -2.49 -10.16
CA THR A 124 -15.57 -2.71 -9.55
C THR A 124 -16.23 -1.38 -9.20
N ALA A 125 -15.52 -0.46 -8.61
CA ALA A 125 -16.04 0.85 -8.23
C ALA A 125 -16.51 1.65 -9.46
N LYS A 126 -15.75 1.61 -10.55
CA LYS A 126 -16.12 2.26 -11.81
C LYS A 126 -17.38 1.66 -12.41
N ALA A 127 -17.49 0.34 -12.40
CA ALA A 127 -18.68 -0.36 -12.93
C ALA A 127 -19.92 0.01 -12.13
N ARG A 128 -19.83 0.06 -10.80
CA ARG A 128 -20.96 0.47 -9.94
C ARG A 128 -21.38 1.91 -10.22
N LYS A 129 -20.43 2.79 -10.43
CA LYS A 129 -20.70 4.20 -10.72
C LYS A 129 -21.46 4.34 -12.03
N GLU A 130 -21.11 3.56 -13.05
CA GLU A 130 -21.80 3.58 -14.34
C GLU A 130 -23.23 3.05 -14.24
N ILE A 131 -23.45 2.00 -13.47
CA ILE A 131 -24.79 1.42 -13.26
C ILE A 131 -25.71 2.41 -12.56
N ASN A 132 -25.16 3.23 -11.65
CA ASN A 132 -25.93 4.15 -10.83
C ASN A 132 -26.10 5.54 -11.43
N LYS A 133 -25.69 5.75 -12.67
CA LYS A 133 -25.93 7.01 -13.39
C LYS A 133 -27.37 7.16 -13.81
#